data_4f14ca940d9d4ec751d03d2e4c80598a
#
_entry.id   4f14ca940d9d4ec751d03d2e4c80598a
#
_cell.length_a   1.000
_cell.length_b   1.000
_cell.length_c   1.000
_cell.angle_alpha   90.00
_cell.angle_beta   90.00
_cell.angle_gamma   90.00
#
_symmetry.space_group_name_H-M   'P 1'
#
loop_
_entity.id
_entity.type
_entity.pdbx_description
1 polymer ?
#
loop_
_entity_poly.entity_id
_entity_poly.type
_entity_poly.pdbx_seq_one_letter_code
_entity_poly.pdbx_strand_id
1 'polypeptide(L)'
;MGYRIETRTFEELEGKLKLPTFQRALVWSNNQKQEFFSTLKDGFPFGSILLYEYENDNKYSLIDGLQRYSTMVDFMENPTNYIEFEDFTLKIAELYKGASESTKAEVVNYAEDILLKIIEKYIDSTKENVKVNELAKKMVDKFPVLGETDIRDEITQIQSDVITYFNNQLDISNVKIPCIFFEGEETELAEVFQRLNSGGKKLSKYQVFAAHWDRYEVELGDLKYSDEILKNVIERYERLNNDRGILIENFDPKEMETSRVINLSELCYGLGKVISDELQAFFKESTEDICNELGFQTMLIVFGIPTNKMNELPYKYQYMKNKNNIEILFEKIVKIYKIINN
;
A
#
# COMPACT_ATOMS: atom_id res chain seq x y z
N MET A 1 -31.19 -3.40 5.75
CA MET A 1 -29.86 -3.73 5.23
C MET A 1 -29.99 -4.19 3.79
N GLY A 2 -29.34 -3.55 2.91
CA GLY A 2 -29.31 -3.86 1.51
C GLY A 2 -27.92 -3.65 0.92
N TYR A 3 -27.77 -4.01 -0.31
CA TYR A 3 -26.63 -3.63 -1.12
C TYR A 3 -27.10 -3.53 -2.58
N ARG A 4 -26.43 -2.66 -3.34
CA ARG A 4 -26.60 -2.61 -4.79
C ARG A 4 -25.30 -3.00 -5.48
N ILE A 5 -25.41 -3.58 -6.65
CA ILE A 5 -24.27 -3.99 -7.46
C ILE A 5 -24.25 -3.10 -8.70
N GLU A 6 -23.12 -2.47 -8.94
CA GLU A 6 -22.89 -1.65 -10.11
C GLU A 6 -21.53 -2.01 -10.73
N THR A 7 -21.34 -1.62 -11.98
CA THR A 7 -20.03 -1.70 -12.63
C THR A 7 -19.54 -0.29 -12.83
N ARG A 8 -18.35 0.01 -12.34
CA ARG A 8 -17.67 1.30 -12.53
C ARG A 8 -16.36 1.08 -13.29
N THR A 9 -15.93 2.07 -14.04
CA THR A 9 -14.58 2.06 -14.58
C THR A 9 -13.58 2.54 -13.53
N PHE A 10 -12.29 2.23 -13.73
CA PHE A 10 -11.24 2.76 -12.86
C PHE A 10 -11.24 4.30 -12.87
N GLU A 11 -11.37 4.92 -14.05
CA GLU A 11 -11.45 6.38 -14.22
C GLU A 11 -12.63 7.00 -13.44
N GLU A 12 -13.77 6.32 -13.37
CA GLU A 12 -14.93 6.80 -12.59
C GLU A 12 -14.67 6.78 -11.07
N LEU A 13 -13.75 5.93 -10.60
CA LEU A 13 -13.41 5.78 -9.19
C LEU A 13 -12.16 6.57 -8.79
N GLU A 14 -11.31 6.92 -9.77
CA GLU A 14 -10.07 7.64 -9.53
C GLU A 14 -10.32 8.96 -8.80
N GLY A 15 -9.57 9.19 -7.71
CA GLY A 15 -9.70 10.37 -6.86
C GLY A 15 -10.98 10.45 -6.03
N LYS A 16 -11.88 9.47 -6.14
CA LYS A 16 -13.15 9.43 -5.39
C LYS A 16 -13.13 8.46 -4.22
N LEU A 17 -12.14 7.60 -4.11
CA LEU A 17 -12.04 6.65 -3.01
C LEU A 17 -11.30 7.25 -1.82
N LYS A 18 -11.82 6.97 -0.63
CA LYS A 18 -11.19 7.26 0.65
C LYS A 18 -11.01 5.96 1.42
N LEU A 19 -10.01 5.90 2.27
CA LEU A 19 -9.78 4.76 3.15
C LEU A 19 -10.27 5.07 4.56
N PRO A 20 -11.11 4.22 5.15
CA PRO A 20 -11.38 4.27 6.57
C PRO A 20 -10.08 4.11 7.37
N THR A 21 -9.99 4.79 8.51
CA THR A 21 -8.82 4.77 9.39
C THR A 21 -8.45 3.38 9.93
N PHE A 22 -9.43 2.47 9.97
CA PHE A 22 -9.22 1.08 10.39
C PHE A 22 -8.67 0.16 9.30
N GLN A 23 -8.55 0.62 8.03
CA GLN A 23 -7.99 -0.19 6.97
C GLN A 23 -6.51 -0.50 7.23
N ARG A 24 -6.14 -1.73 6.92
CA ARG A 24 -4.75 -2.19 7.05
C ARG A 24 -3.87 -1.68 5.90
N ALA A 25 -2.56 -1.68 6.14
CA ALA A 25 -1.57 -1.43 5.10
C ALA A 25 -1.69 -2.43 3.94
N LEU A 26 -1.11 -2.09 2.80
CA LEU A 26 -0.97 -3.01 1.68
C LEU A 26 -0.02 -4.14 2.09
N VAL A 27 -0.50 -5.35 1.86
CA VAL A 27 0.22 -6.58 2.26
C VAL A 27 0.53 -7.48 1.06
N TRP A 28 0.12 -7.09 -0.15
CA TRP A 28 0.45 -7.86 -1.35
C TRP A 28 1.94 -7.73 -1.67
N SER A 29 2.57 -8.87 -1.86
CA SER A 29 3.93 -8.96 -2.41
C SER A 29 3.91 -8.58 -3.91
N ASN A 30 5.08 -8.29 -4.47
CA ASN A 30 5.20 -8.02 -5.90
C ASN A 30 4.65 -9.19 -6.74
N ASN A 31 4.87 -10.44 -6.34
CA ASN A 31 4.32 -11.60 -7.05
C ASN A 31 2.78 -11.58 -7.05
N GLN A 32 2.14 -11.27 -5.93
CA GLN A 32 0.68 -11.19 -5.87
C GLN A 32 0.11 -10.04 -6.71
N LYS A 33 0.83 -8.92 -6.78
CA LYS A 33 0.47 -7.82 -7.67
C LYS A 33 0.59 -8.23 -9.14
N GLN A 34 1.66 -8.93 -9.50
CA GLN A 34 1.87 -9.46 -10.84
C GLN A 34 0.80 -10.47 -11.25
N GLU A 35 0.45 -11.43 -10.38
CA GLU A 35 -0.62 -12.39 -10.60
C GLU A 35 -1.99 -11.71 -10.80
N PHE A 36 -2.26 -10.69 -10.00
CA PHE A 36 -3.49 -9.89 -10.15
C PHE A 36 -3.50 -9.14 -11.48
N PHE A 37 -2.38 -8.53 -11.86
CA PHE A 37 -2.24 -7.82 -13.12
C PHE A 37 -2.40 -8.75 -14.32
N SER A 38 -1.80 -9.96 -14.29
CA SER A 38 -2.02 -10.98 -15.30
C SER A 38 -3.50 -11.37 -15.40
N THR A 39 -4.19 -11.50 -14.26
CA THR A 39 -5.64 -11.78 -14.22
C THR A 39 -6.44 -10.71 -14.95
N LEU A 40 -6.10 -9.42 -14.75
CA LEU A 40 -6.74 -8.30 -15.44
C LEU A 40 -6.46 -8.33 -16.94
N LYS A 41 -5.21 -8.58 -17.32
CA LYS A 41 -4.75 -8.66 -18.72
C LYS A 41 -5.47 -9.77 -19.48
N ASP A 42 -5.63 -10.92 -18.86
CA ASP A 42 -6.29 -12.08 -19.46
C ASP A 42 -7.84 -11.94 -19.47
N GLY A 43 -8.36 -10.87 -18.90
CA GLY A 43 -9.81 -10.62 -18.82
C GLY A 43 -10.56 -11.57 -17.88
N PHE A 44 -9.85 -12.20 -16.94
CA PHE A 44 -10.50 -13.06 -15.95
C PHE A 44 -11.18 -12.26 -14.84
N PRO A 45 -12.22 -12.82 -14.22
CA PRO A 45 -12.86 -12.21 -13.07
C PRO A 45 -11.90 -12.08 -11.90
N PHE A 46 -11.77 -10.87 -11.35
CA PHE A 46 -10.84 -10.56 -10.25
C PHE A 46 -11.54 -10.20 -8.93
N GLY A 47 -12.84 -10.43 -8.86
CA GLY A 47 -13.66 -10.11 -7.70
C GLY A 47 -14.23 -8.69 -7.75
N SER A 48 -14.89 -8.30 -6.67
CA SER A 48 -15.53 -6.98 -6.53
C SER A 48 -14.81 -6.15 -5.48
N ILE A 49 -15.03 -4.83 -5.51
CA ILE A 49 -14.71 -3.93 -4.39
C ILE A 49 -15.99 -3.60 -3.64
N LEU A 50 -15.88 -3.37 -2.33
CA LEU A 50 -17.00 -2.95 -1.49
C LEU A 50 -16.82 -1.49 -1.12
N LEU A 51 -17.86 -0.72 -1.40
CA LEU A 51 -17.91 0.72 -1.22
C LEU A 51 -19.06 1.09 -0.28
N TYR A 52 -18.87 2.19 0.44
CA TYR A 52 -19.93 2.90 1.17
C TYR A 52 -20.00 4.35 0.68
N GLU A 53 -21.21 4.84 0.45
CA GLU A 53 -21.48 6.17 -0.04
C GLU A 53 -22.06 7.03 1.09
N TYR A 54 -21.36 8.11 1.44
CA TYR A 54 -21.87 9.08 2.39
C TYR A 54 -22.87 10.03 1.73
N GLU A 55 -23.98 10.33 2.41
CA GLU A 55 -25.10 11.10 1.84
C GLU A 55 -24.71 12.48 1.27
N ASN A 56 -23.64 13.10 1.74
CA ASN A 56 -23.22 14.46 1.38
C ASN A 56 -21.80 14.55 0.80
N ASP A 57 -21.23 13.45 0.38
CA ASP A 57 -19.87 13.42 -0.17
C ASP A 57 -19.90 12.75 -1.56
N ASN A 58 -19.22 13.35 -2.54
CA ASN A 58 -19.01 12.73 -3.85
C ASN A 58 -17.92 11.63 -3.84
N LYS A 59 -17.51 11.21 -2.67
CA LYS A 59 -16.48 10.19 -2.46
C LYS A 59 -17.08 8.96 -1.80
N TYR A 60 -16.40 7.85 -1.99
CA TYR A 60 -16.78 6.54 -1.48
C TYR A 60 -15.76 6.04 -0.49
N SER A 61 -16.21 5.51 0.62
CA SER A 61 -15.34 4.75 1.53
C SER A 61 -15.06 3.37 0.97
N LEU A 62 -13.79 3.01 0.81
CA LEU A 62 -13.36 1.71 0.31
C LEU A 62 -13.26 0.71 1.47
N ILE A 63 -14.30 -0.11 1.65
CA ILE A 63 -14.41 -1.06 2.76
C ILE A 63 -13.65 -2.35 2.49
N ASP A 64 -13.69 -2.87 1.26
CA ASP A 64 -12.88 -4.02 0.81
C ASP A 64 -12.41 -3.82 -0.62
N GLY A 65 -11.28 -4.43 -0.96
CA GLY A 65 -10.69 -4.36 -2.29
C GLY A 65 -9.50 -3.42 -2.40
N LEU A 66 -8.97 -2.91 -1.27
CA LEU A 66 -7.82 -2.00 -1.24
C LEU A 66 -6.63 -2.54 -2.03
N GLN A 67 -6.27 -3.83 -1.85
CA GLN A 67 -5.12 -4.42 -2.54
C GLN A 67 -5.30 -4.40 -4.07
N ARG A 68 -6.50 -4.72 -4.53
CA ARG A 68 -6.85 -4.70 -5.96
C ARG A 68 -6.79 -3.30 -6.55
N TYR A 69 -7.44 -2.35 -5.90
CA TYR A 69 -7.48 -0.98 -6.36
C TYR A 69 -6.09 -0.32 -6.36
N SER A 70 -5.34 -0.48 -5.26
CA SER A 70 -3.99 0.08 -5.16
C SER A 70 -2.99 -0.55 -6.15
N THR A 71 -3.19 -1.82 -6.56
CA THR A 71 -2.36 -2.41 -7.61
C THR A 71 -2.65 -1.79 -8.97
N MET A 72 -3.92 -1.42 -9.25
CA MET A 72 -4.25 -0.68 -10.47
C MET A 72 -3.64 0.73 -10.45
N VAL A 73 -3.68 1.43 -9.31
CA VAL A 73 -3.00 2.73 -9.13
C VAL A 73 -1.50 2.59 -9.34
N ASP A 74 -0.87 1.61 -8.68
CA ASP A 74 0.57 1.35 -8.80
C ASP A 74 0.98 1.06 -10.27
N PHE A 75 0.14 0.34 -11.03
CA PHE A 75 0.37 0.15 -12.46
C PHE A 75 0.31 1.46 -13.24
N MET A 76 -0.64 2.34 -12.94
CA MET A 76 -0.75 3.64 -13.60
C MET A 76 0.45 4.54 -13.32
N GLU A 77 0.95 4.52 -12.09
CA GLU A 77 2.09 5.34 -11.65
C GLU A 77 3.43 4.72 -12.03
N ASN A 78 3.55 3.40 -11.96
CA ASN A 78 4.80 2.65 -12.13
C ASN A 78 4.62 1.45 -13.09
N PRO A 79 4.18 1.65 -14.33
CA PRO A 79 3.85 0.56 -15.24
C PRO A 79 5.06 -0.31 -15.60
N THR A 80 6.27 0.21 -15.47
CA THR A 80 7.52 -0.53 -15.68
C THR A 80 7.69 -1.71 -14.72
N ASN A 81 7.11 -1.66 -13.53
CA ASN A 81 7.15 -2.74 -12.55
C ASN A 81 6.36 -3.99 -13.00
N TYR A 82 5.54 -3.87 -14.04
CA TYR A 82 4.62 -4.90 -14.52
C TYR A 82 4.97 -5.43 -15.92
N ILE A 83 6.13 -5.03 -16.44
CA ILE A 83 6.59 -5.44 -17.75
C ILE A 83 7.64 -6.53 -17.60
N GLU A 84 7.46 -7.61 -18.35
CA GLU A 84 8.46 -8.65 -18.52
C GLU A 84 9.35 -8.28 -19.69
N PHE A 85 10.59 -7.90 -19.41
CA PHE A 85 11.55 -7.51 -20.43
C PHE A 85 12.30 -8.68 -21.06
N GLU A 86 12.21 -9.88 -20.49
CA GLU A 86 13.03 -11.03 -20.85
C GLU A 86 12.95 -11.36 -22.34
N ASP A 87 11.75 -11.42 -22.91
CA ASP A 87 11.54 -11.71 -24.32
C ASP A 87 12.18 -10.67 -25.25
N PHE A 88 12.18 -9.41 -24.83
CA PHE A 88 12.76 -8.31 -25.61
C PHE A 88 14.29 -8.27 -25.52
N THR A 89 14.82 -8.49 -24.33
CA THR A 89 16.27 -8.46 -24.09
C THR A 89 16.99 -9.67 -24.68
N LEU A 90 16.35 -10.83 -24.70
CA LEU A 90 16.87 -12.03 -25.36
C LEU A 90 17.01 -11.84 -26.86
N LYS A 91 16.07 -11.18 -27.52
CA LYS A 91 16.20 -10.85 -28.95
C LYS A 91 17.45 -10.04 -29.24
N ILE A 92 17.78 -9.06 -28.39
CA ILE A 92 19.02 -8.27 -28.54
C ILE A 92 20.25 -9.17 -28.28
N ALA A 93 20.21 -10.01 -27.25
CA ALA A 93 21.32 -10.90 -26.92
C ALA A 93 21.60 -11.94 -28.04
N GLU A 94 20.56 -12.38 -28.74
CA GLU A 94 20.71 -13.31 -29.90
C GLU A 94 21.49 -12.73 -31.06
N LEU A 95 21.57 -11.40 -31.20
CA LEU A 95 22.38 -10.75 -32.20
C LEU A 95 23.90 -10.99 -31.95
N TYR A 96 24.28 -11.23 -30.71
CA TYR A 96 25.66 -11.48 -30.28
C TYR A 96 26.05 -12.97 -30.45
N LYS A 97 25.89 -13.48 -31.66
CA LYS A 97 26.24 -14.88 -32.02
C LYS A 97 27.71 -15.14 -31.75
N GLY A 98 28.02 -16.17 -30.96
CA GLY A 98 29.40 -16.55 -30.63
C GLY A 98 30.01 -15.82 -29.43
N ALA A 99 29.29 -14.91 -28.80
CA ALA A 99 29.70 -14.32 -27.51
C ALA A 99 29.61 -15.36 -26.38
N SER A 100 30.42 -15.14 -25.32
CA SER A 100 30.34 -15.96 -24.11
C SER A 100 29.02 -15.74 -23.39
N GLU A 101 28.58 -16.70 -22.57
CA GLU A 101 27.36 -16.56 -21.78
C GLU A 101 27.44 -15.37 -20.79
N SER A 102 28.64 -15.07 -20.25
CA SER A 102 28.84 -13.87 -19.42
C SER A 102 28.61 -12.58 -20.20
N THR A 103 29.10 -12.52 -21.46
CA THR A 103 28.90 -11.36 -22.32
C THR A 103 27.42 -11.20 -22.70
N LYS A 104 26.74 -12.29 -23.00
CA LYS A 104 25.29 -12.25 -23.28
C LYS A 104 24.49 -11.77 -22.08
N ALA A 105 24.83 -12.20 -20.86
CA ALA A 105 24.18 -11.70 -19.63
C ALA A 105 24.41 -10.19 -19.42
N GLU A 106 25.61 -9.68 -19.73
CA GLU A 106 25.89 -8.24 -19.69
C GLU A 106 25.10 -7.47 -20.74
N VAL A 107 24.93 -8.05 -21.95
CA VAL A 107 24.10 -7.48 -23.02
C VAL A 107 22.64 -7.41 -22.59
N VAL A 108 22.10 -8.47 -21.99
CA VAL A 108 20.72 -8.51 -21.47
C VAL A 108 20.50 -7.39 -20.46
N ASN A 109 21.34 -7.30 -19.43
CA ASN A 109 21.22 -6.26 -18.40
C ASN A 109 21.30 -4.83 -18.99
N TYR A 110 22.19 -4.63 -19.96
CA TYR A 110 22.32 -3.32 -20.60
C TYR A 110 21.15 -3.01 -21.54
N ALA A 111 20.60 -4.01 -22.21
CA ALA A 111 19.39 -3.86 -23.03
C ALA A 111 18.17 -3.51 -22.18
N GLU A 112 18.05 -4.09 -20.99
CA GLU A 112 17.00 -3.76 -20.02
C GLU A 112 17.03 -2.27 -19.64
N ASP A 113 18.20 -1.72 -19.31
CA ASP A 113 18.39 -0.29 -19.04
C ASP A 113 17.94 0.60 -20.21
N ILE A 114 18.12 0.13 -21.43
CA ILE A 114 17.70 0.85 -22.66
C ILE A 114 16.19 0.82 -22.79
N LEU A 115 15.59 -0.35 -22.62
CA LEU A 115 14.14 -0.53 -22.72
C LEU A 115 13.40 0.28 -21.65
N LEU A 116 13.91 0.31 -20.42
CA LEU A 116 13.40 1.15 -19.36
C LEU A 116 13.34 2.63 -19.78
N LYS A 117 14.41 3.17 -20.36
CA LYS A 117 14.45 4.56 -20.84
C LYS A 117 13.46 4.83 -21.98
N ILE A 118 13.25 3.86 -22.86
CA ILE A 118 12.26 3.97 -23.93
C ILE A 118 10.85 4.07 -23.32
N ILE A 119 10.56 3.24 -22.34
CA ILE A 119 9.27 3.20 -21.66
C ILE A 119 9.04 4.46 -20.84
N GLU A 120 10.04 4.88 -20.04
CA GLU A 120 9.96 6.12 -19.27
C GLU A 120 9.61 7.33 -20.15
N LYS A 121 10.22 7.42 -21.35
CA LYS A 121 9.89 8.48 -22.29
C LYS A 121 8.48 8.36 -22.87
N TYR A 122 8.03 7.15 -23.07
CA TYR A 122 6.69 6.90 -23.58
C TYR A 122 5.61 7.30 -22.56
N ILE A 123 5.87 7.00 -21.28
CA ILE A 123 4.94 7.32 -20.17
C ILE A 123 4.98 8.82 -19.84
N ASP A 124 6.18 9.39 -19.75
CA ASP A 124 6.41 10.79 -19.40
C ASP A 124 7.03 11.57 -20.55
N SER A 125 6.20 12.31 -21.24
CA SER A 125 6.63 13.13 -22.40
C SER A 125 7.66 14.22 -22.02
N THR A 126 7.81 14.56 -20.74
CA THR A 126 8.81 15.54 -20.25
C THR A 126 10.22 14.97 -20.18
N LYS A 127 10.37 13.64 -20.12
CA LYS A 127 11.67 12.96 -20.12
C LYS A 127 12.41 13.17 -21.45
N GLU A 128 13.72 13.12 -21.41
CA GLU A 128 14.55 13.26 -22.63
C GLU A 128 14.19 12.24 -23.70
N ASN A 129 14.13 12.71 -24.95
CA ASN A 129 13.89 11.82 -26.06
C ASN A 129 15.14 10.97 -26.32
N VAL A 130 15.07 9.71 -26.01
CA VAL A 130 16.17 8.76 -26.24
C VAL A 130 16.22 8.44 -27.73
N LYS A 131 17.23 8.96 -28.43
CA LYS A 131 17.41 8.69 -29.86
C LYS A 131 17.91 7.26 -30.03
N VAL A 132 17.17 6.44 -30.77
CA VAL A 132 17.51 5.04 -31.06
C VAL A 132 18.95 4.91 -31.57
N ASN A 133 19.38 5.86 -32.43
CA ASN A 133 20.76 5.88 -32.96
C ASN A 133 21.85 6.05 -31.88
N GLU A 134 21.56 6.84 -30.82
CA GLU A 134 22.51 7.04 -29.71
C GLU A 134 22.57 5.80 -28.80
N LEU A 135 21.46 5.13 -28.61
CA LEU A 135 21.42 3.88 -27.85
C LEU A 135 22.12 2.76 -28.60
N ALA A 136 21.83 2.60 -29.90
CA ALA A 136 22.50 1.63 -30.73
C ALA A 136 24.03 1.84 -30.77
N LYS A 137 24.46 3.10 -30.89
CA LYS A 137 25.89 3.44 -30.82
C LYS A 137 26.51 3.06 -29.47
N LYS A 138 25.88 3.39 -28.36
CA LYS A 138 26.36 3.02 -27.02
C LYS A 138 26.45 1.50 -26.84
N MET A 139 25.54 0.72 -27.43
CA MET A 139 25.61 -0.74 -27.39
C MET A 139 26.81 -1.25 -28.20
N VAL A 140 27.00 -0.76 -29.42
CA VAL A 140 28.14 -1.16 -30.30
C VAL A 140 29.48 -0.76 -29.67
N ASP A 141 29.57 0.43 -29.08
CA ASP A 141 30.78 0.90 -28.39
C ASP A 141 31.12 0.01 -27.18
N LYS A 142 30.12 -0.46 -26.46
CA LYS A 142 30.30 -1.32 -25.29
C LYS A 142 30.51 -2.79 -25.66
N PHE A 143 29.81 -3.26 -26.70
CA PHE A 143 29.83 -4.65 -27.17
C PHE A 143 30.10 -4.70 -28.68
N PRO A 144 31.36 -4.57 -29.12
CA PRO A 144 31.72 -4.34 -30.54
C PRO A 144 31.65 -5.61 -31.42
N VAL A 145 30.73 -6.53 -31.15
CA VAL A 145 30.60 -7.80 -31.89
C VAL A 145 29.73 -7.67 -33.16
N LEU A 146 28.86 -6.66 -33.19
CA LEU A 146 27.92 -6.42 -34.30
C LEU A 146 28.04 -5.01 -34.85
N GLY A 147 27.60 -4.85 -36.13
CA GLY A 147 27.50 -3.55 -36.74
C GLY A 147 26.39 -2.67 -36.15
N GLU A 148 26.61 -1.35 -36.12
CA GLU A 148 25.65 -0.36 -35.58
C GLU A 148 24.28 -0.45 -36.24
N THR A 149 24.19 -0.81 -37.51
CA THR A 149 22.93 -0.89 -38.28
C THR A 149 22.02 -2.01 -37.73
N ASP A 150 22.60 -3.20 -37.49
CA ASP A 150 21.83 -4.36 -37.04
C ASP A 150 21.23 -4.09 -35.64
N ILE A 151 22.02 -3.52 -34.74
CA ILE A 151 21.57 -3.14 -33.40
C ILE A 151 20.48 -2.07 -33.47
N ARG A 152 20.65 -1.08 -34.35
CA ARG A 152 19.68 0.00 -34.49
C ARG A 152 18.32 -0.50 -34.97
N ASP A 153 18.34 -1.37 -35.96
CA ASP A 153 17.13 -1.91 -36.56
C ASP A 153 16.36 -2.77 -35.53
N GLU A 154 17.10 -3.59 -34.77
CA GLU A 154 16.51 -4.39 -33.70
C GLU A 154 15.95 -3.53 -32.54
N ILE A 155 16.68 -2.52 -32.07
CA ILE A 155 16.18 -1.59 -31.04
C ILE A 155 14.94 -0.86 -31.54
N THR A 156 14.89 -0.46 -32.82
CA THR A 156 13.71 0.20 -33.39
C THR A 156 12.51 -0.75 -33.41
N GLN A 157 12.73 -2.01 -33.78
CA GLN A 157 11.67 -3.02 -33.77
C GLN A 157 11.18 -3.29 -32.33
N ILE A 158 12.10 -3.47 -31.39
CA ILE A 158 11.77 -3.69 -29.97
C ILE A 158 11.05 -2.48 -29.40
N GLN A 159 11.45 -1.26 -29.73
CA GLN A 159 10.70 -0.07 -29.32
C GLN A 159 9.26 -0.10 -29.82
N SER A 160 9.05 -0.47 -31.10
CA SER A 160 7.71 -0.63 -31.66
C SER A 160 6.92 -1.74 -30.97
N ASP A 161 7.56 -2.87 -30.70
CA ASP A 161 6.94 -4.02 -30.03
C ASP A 161 6.57 -3.67 -28.59
N VAL A 162 7.44 -2.97 -27.84
CA VAL A 162 7.17 -2.51 -26.48
C VAL A 162 6.01 -1.50 -26.44
N ILE A 163 6.00 -0.53 -27.35
CA ILE A 163 4.89 0.45 -27.43
C ILE A 163 3.58 -0.28 -27.79
N THR A 164 3.63 -1.22 -28.72
CA THR A 164 2.47 -2.03 -29.11
C THR A 164 1.99 -2.91 -27.94
N TYR A 165 2.94 -3.53 -27.24
CA TYR A 165 2.66 -4.29 -26.01
C TYR A 165 1.97 -3.40 -24.98
N PHE A 166 2.49 -2.19 -24.73
CA PHE A 166 1.90 -1.22 -23.80
C PHE A 166 0.49 -0.80 -24.20
N ASN A 167 0.30 -0.44 -25.47
CA ASN A 167 -1.00 0.00 -25.97
C ASN A 167 -2.05 -1.12 -25.98
N ASN A 168 -1.63 -2.37 -26.10
CA ASN A 168 -2.54 -3.53 -26.15
C ASN A 168 -2.74 -4.18 -24.78
N GLN A 169 -1.91 -3.87 -23.80
CA GLN A 169 -1.87 -4.68 -22.58
C GLN A 169 -3.00 -4.39 -21.61
N LEU A 170 -3.29 -3.15 -21.35
CA LEU A 170 -4.42 -2.82 -20.50
C LEU A 170 -4.69 -1.31 -20.48
N ASP A 171 -5.81 -0.93 -20.99
CA ASP A 171 -6.37 0.39 -20.68
C ASP A 171 -7.01 0.32 -19.29
N ILE A 172 -6.19 0.54 -18.24
CA ILE A 172 -6.65 0.51 -16.85
C ILE A 172 -7.82 1.47 -16.64
N SER A 173 -7.82 2.63 -17.31
CA SER A 173 -8.87 3.63 -17.15
C SER A 173 -10.26 3.05 -17.47
N ASN A 174 -10.33 2.16 -18.45
CA ASN A 174 -11.54 1.51 -18.91
C ASN A 174 -11.81 0.12 -18.29
N VAL A 175 -10.97 -0.35 -17.36
CA VAL A 175 -11.21 -1.60 -16.63
C VAL A 175 -12.53 -1.51 -15.87
N LYS A 176 -13.42 -2.46 -16.15
CA LYS A 176 -14.72 -2.54 -15.49
C LYS A 176 -14.59 -3.26 -14.15
N ILE A 177 -14.80 -2.53 -13.08
CA ILE A 177 -14.68 -3.00 -11.70
C ILE A 177 -16.08 -3.28 -11.17
N PRO A 178 -16.39 -4.53 -10.79
CA PRO A 178 -17.63 -4.84 -10.07
C PRO A 178 -17.60 -4.17 -8.70
N CYS A 179 -18.56 -3.28 -8.43
CA CYS A 179 -18.68 -2.56 -7.18
C CYS A 179 -19.92 -3.03 -6.43
N ILE A 180 -19.76 -3.34 -5.17
CA ILE A 180 -20.87 -3.59 -4.24
C ILE A 180 -20.98 -2.35 -3.35
N PHE A 181 -22.11 -1.66 -3.40
CA PHE A 181 -22.38 -0.54 -2.51
C PHE A 181 -23.21 -1.01 -1.33
N PHE A 182 -22.68 -0.86 -0.12
CA PHE A 182 -23.41 -1.18 1.09
C PHE A 182 -24.46 -0.11 1.38
N GLU A 183 -25.70 -0.53 1.59
CA GLU A 183 -26.85 0.34 1.87
C GLU A 183 -27.33 0.12 3.31
N GLY A 184 -26.48 0.30 4.27
CA GLY A 184 -26.75 0.22 5.72
C GLY A 184 -26.24 1.46 6.42
N GLU A 185 -26.27 1.41 7.75
CA GLU A 185 -25.77 2.49 8.57
C GLU A 185 -24.23 2.48 8.61
N GLU A 186 -23.62 3.66 8.69
CA GLU A 186 -22.15 3.81 8.85
C GLU A 186 -21.63 3.01 10.05
N THR A 187 -22.39 2.94 11.13
CA THR A 187 -22.05 2.19 12.35
C THR A 187 -21.91 0.69 12.13
N GLU A 188 -22.42 0.16 11.02
CA GLU A 188 -22.36 -1.26 10.65
C GLU A 188 -21.14 -1.61 9.83
N LEU A 189 -20.40 -0.62 9.30
CA LEU A 189 -19.25 -0.82 8.39
C LEU A 189 -18.17 -1.72 9.01
N ALA A 190 -17.89 -1.55 10.29
CA ALA A 190 -16.93 -2.37 11.02
C ALA A 190 -17.33 -3.86 11.03
N GLU A 191 -18.62 -4.16 11.23
CA GLU A 191 -19.14 -5.53 11.20
C GLU A 191 -19.11 -6.11 9.79
N VAL A 192 -19.47 -5.33 8.79
CA VAL A 192 -19.39 -5.72 7.37
C VAL A 192 -17.96 -6.07 6.98
N PHE A 193 -16.99 -5.21 7.32
CA PHE A 193 -15.57 -5.45 7.10
C PHE A 193 -15.10 -6.75 7.76
N GLN A 194 -15.47 -6.97 9.00
CA GLN A 194 -15.13 -8.20 9.73
C GLN A 194 -15.67 -9.45 9.06
N ARG A 195 -16.95 -9.46 8.66
CA ARG A 195 -17.61 -10.61 8.05
C ARG A 195 -17.00 -10.98 6.70
N LEU A 196 -16.68 -9.99 5.86
CA LEU A 196 -16.07 -10.22 4.56
C LEU A 196 -14.66 -10.82 4.66
N ASN A 197 -13.89 -10.35 5.61
CA ASN A 197 -12.53 -10.86 5.82
C ASN A 197 -12.46 -12.20 6.57
N SER A 198 -13.58 -12.72 7.05
CA SER A 198 -13.62 -14.02 7.74
C SER A 198 -13.36 -15.23 6.84
N GLY A 199 -13.53 -15.10 5.52
CA GLY A 199 -13.35 -16.16 4.52
C GLY A 199 -11.98 -16.20 3.83
N GLY A 200 -11.12 -15.16 4.03
CA GLY A 200 -9.80 -15.03 3.41
C GLY A 200 -8.64 -15.20 4.38
N LYS A 201 -7.54 -14.44 4.16
CA LYS A 201 -6.45 -14.34 5.15
C LYS A 201 -7.05 -13.78 6.45
N LYS A 202 -7.08 -14.63 7.49
CA LYS A 202 -7.71 -14.28 8.77
C LYS A 202 -7.16 -12.96 9.28
N LEU A 203 -8.06 -12.02 9.58
CA LEU A 203 -7.71 -10.81 10.29
C LEU A 203 -7.16 -11.16 11.68
N SER A 204 -6.17 -10.42 12.14
CA SER A 204 -5.78 -10.47 13.53
C SER A 204 -6.95 -9.97 14.40
N LYS A 205 -6.96 -10.38 15.66
CA LYS A 205 -7.97 -9.89 16.61
C LYS A 205 -7.96 -8.37 16.71
N TYR A 206 -6.76 -7.77 16.65
CA TYR A 206 -6.63 -6.31 16.60
C TYR A 206 -7.38 -5.71 15.41
N GLN A 207 -7.16 -6.21 14.19
CA GLN A 207 -7.79 -5.67 12.98
C GLN A 207 -9.33 -5.74 13.04
N VAL A 208 -9.86 -6.80 13.67
CA VAL A 208 -11.31 -6.93 13.89
C VAL A 208 -11.82 -5.82 14.83
N PHE A 209 -11.10 -5.55 15.90
CA PHE A 209 -11.54 -4.57 16.89
C PHE A 209 -11.20 -3.13 16.51
N ALA A 210 -10.15 -2.92 15.72
CA ALA A 210 -9.74 -1.58 15.27
C ALA A 210 -10.89 -0.83 14.59
N ALA A 211 -11.64 -1.53 13.72
CA ALA A 211 -12.83 -0.96 13.09
C ALA A 211 -13.95 -0.54 14.05
N HIS A 212 -14.08 -1.24 15.18
CA HIS A 212 -15.03 -0.85 16.21
C HIS A 212 -14.53 0.28 17.14
N TRP A 213 -13.21 0.45 17.21
CA TRP A 213 -12.56 1.42 18.10
C TRP A 213 -12.30 2.76 17.44
N ASP A 214 -12.50 2.87 16.16
CA ASP A 214 -12.37 4.09 15.39
C ASP A 214 -13.22 5.25 15.94
N ARG A 215 -14.38 4.97 16.42
CA ARG A 215 -15.33 5.93 17.03
C ARG A 215 -14.99 6.40 18.45
N TYR A 216 -13.98 5.82 19.10
CA TYR A 216 -13.60 6.18 20.46
C TYR A 216 -12.44 7.16 20.45
N GLU A 217 -12.76 8.43 20.65
CA GLU A 217 -11.79 9.51 20.70
C GLU A 217 -10.90 9.45 21.94
N VAL A 218 -9.64 9.75 21.72
CA VAL A 218 -8.57 9.82 22.71
C VAL A 218 -7.90 11.18 22.57
N GLU A 219 -8.01 12.00 23.58
CA GLU A 219 -7.28 13.26 23.67
C GLU A 219 -5.90 12.99 24.29
N LEU A 220 -4.84 13.28 23.54
CA LEU A 220 -3.47 13.12 23.99
C LEU A 220 -3.05 14.34 24.83
N GLY A 221 -2.62 14.09 26.07
CA GLY A 221 -2.08 15.12 26.96
C GLY A 221 -0.65 15.56 26.58
N ASP A 222 -0.07 16.43 27.39
CA ASP A 222 1.31 16.97 27.21
C ASP A 222 2.40 16.02 27.72
N LEU A 223 2.26 14.73 27.45
CA LEU A 223 3.20 13.74 27.93
C LEU A 223 4.35 13.51 26.97
N LYS A 224 5.45 13.05 27.53
CA LYS A 224 6.67 12.77 26.79
C LYS A 224 6.45 11.83 25.57
N TYR A 225 5.58 10.84 25.70
CA TYR A 225 5.30 9.88 24.64
C TYR A 225 4.07 10.23 23.80
N SER A 226 3.27 11.19 24.23
CA SER A 226 2.10 11.64 23.47
C SER A 226 2.49 12.25 22.14
N ASP A 227 3.57 13.02 22.10
CA ASP A 227 4.10 13.61 20.87
C ASP A 227 4.65 12.53 19.93
N GLU A 228 5.35 11.53 20.46
CA GLU A 228 5.85 10.40 19.68
C GLU A 228 4.70 9.53 19.12
N ILE A 229 3.67 9.28 19.91
CA ILE A 229 2.47 8.54 19.48
C ILE A 229 1.77 9.30 18.35
N LEU A 230 1.50 10.60 18.54
CA LEU A 230 0.84 11.44 17.54
C LEU A 230 1.64 11.49 16.24
N LYS A 231 2.93 11.72 16.34
CA LYS A 231 3.85 11.74 15.21
C LYS A 231 3.81 10.41 14.43
N ASN A 232 3.87 9.28 15.13
CA ASN A 232 3.82 7.96 14.49
C ASN A 232 2.50 7.71 13.75
N VAL A 233 1.39 8.22 14.28
CA VAL A 233 0.07 8.11 13.62
C VAL A 233 0.03 8.98 12.36
N ILE A 234 0.48 10.23 12.45
CA ILE A 234 0.55 11.15 11.30
C ILE A 234 1.45 10.57 10.20
N GLU A 235 2.67 10.14 10.54
CA GLU A 235 3.61 9.53 9.58
C GLU A 235 3.05 8.27 8.93
N ARG A 236 2.25 7.48 9.66
CA ARG A 236 1.54 6.33 9.09
C ARG A 236 0.57 6.75 7.99
N TYR A 237 -0.24 7.75 8.25
CA TYR A 237 -1.24 8.22 7.31
C TYR A 237 -0.64 8.97 6.13
N GLU A 238 0.38 9.80 6.36
CA GLU A 238 1.12 10.45 5.28
C GLU A 238 1.76 9.44 4.34
N ARG A 239 2.37 8.38 4.87
CA ARG A 239 2.91 7.30 4.07
C ARG A 239 1.82 6.59 3.27
N LEU A 240 0.68 6.25 3.87
CA LEU A 240 -0.45 5.65 3.18
C LEU A 240 -1.02 6.56 2.09
N ASN A 241 -1.01 7.85 2.31
CA ASN A 241 -1.46 8.88 1.37
C ASN A 241 -0.48 9.06 0.20
N ASN A 242 0.81 9.22 0.53
CA ASN A 242 1.87 9.51 -0.45
C ASN A 242 2.22 8.29 -1.30
N ASP A 243 2.29 7.10 -0.68
CA ASP A 243 2.67 5.88 -1.38
C ASP A 243 1.57 5.38 -2.34
N ARG A 244 0.35 5.96 -2.33
CA ARG A 244 -0.81 5.28 -2.89
C ARG A 244 -1.89 6.15 -3.52
N GLY A 245 -1.78 7.47 -3.44
CA GLY A 245 -2.77 8.39 -4.01
C GLY A 245 -4.20 8.23 -3.47
N ILE A 246 -4.39 7.50 -2.37
CA ILE A 246 -5.70 7.26 -1.77
C ILE A 246 -5.81 8.04 -0.47
N LEU A 247 -6.75 8.97 -0.42
CA LEU A 247 -6.97 9.81 0.75
C LEU A 247 -7.49 9.00 1.95
N ILE A 248 -6.97 9.28 3.13
CA ILE A 248 -7.50 8.75 4.39
C ILE A 248 -8.68 9.61 4.82
N GLU A 249 -9.75 8.99 5.29
CA GLU A 249 -10.93 9.69 5.81
C GLU A 249 -10.57 10.52 7.04
N ASN A 250 -11.07 11.75 7.06
CA ASN A 250 -10.90 12.68 8.20
C ASN A 250 -9.43 12.92 8.61
N PHE A 251 -8.47 12.70 7.71
CA PHE A 251 -7.06 12.92 7.99
C PHE A 251 -6.63 14.30 7.48
N ASP A 252 -6.32 15.18 8.42
CA ASP A 252 -5.58 16.42 8.23
C ASP A 252 -4.47 16.48 9.27
N PRO A 253 -3.19 16.41 8.88
CA PRO A 253 -2.06 16.39 9.81
C PRO A 253 -2.02 17.63 10.70
N LYS A 254 -2.36 18.82 10.18
CA LYS A 254 -2.36 20.07 10.95
C LYS A 254 -3.48 20.11 11.98
N GLU A 255 -4.64 19.60 11.63
CA GLU A 255 -5.76 19.49 12.54
C GLU A 255 -5.45 18.48 13.66
N MET A 256 -4.87 17.33 13.32
CA MET A 256 -4.43 16.33 14.30
C MET A 256 -3.36 16.87 15.26
N GLU A 257 -2.37 17.61 14.74
CA GLU A 257 -1.34 18.26 15.58
C GLU A 257 -1.95 19.30 16.53
N THR A 258 -2.98 20.02 16.10
CA THR A 258 -3.59 21.09 16.87
C THR A 258 -4.57 20.54 17.90
N SER A 259 -5.46 19.64 17.49
CA SER A 259 -6.48 19.04 18.34
C SER A 259 -5.90 18.01 19.31
N ARG A 260 -4.82 17.32 18.90
CA ARG A 260 -4.21 16.18 19.63
C ARG A 260 -5.23 15.06 19.91
N VAL A 261 -6.27 14.97 19.08
CA VAL A 261 -7.30 13.93 19.18
C VAL A 261 -6.99 12.84 18.17
N ILE A 262 -6.94 11.61 18.64
CA ILE A 262 -6.79 10.39 17.85
C ILE A 262 -7.88 9.39 18.29
N ASN A 263 -8.05 8.31 17.56
CA ASN A 263 -8.95 7.25 18.02
C ASN A 263 -8.20 6.16 18.81
N LEU A 264 -8.94 5.26 19.44
CA LEU A 264 -8.36 4.22 20.28
C LEU A 264 -7.51 3.22 19.49
N SER A 265 -7.83 2.97 18.21
CA SER A 265 -7.02 2.09 17.35
C SER A 265 -5.69 2.75 16.96
N GLU A 266 -5.71 4.05 16.70
CA GLU A 266 -4.52 4.87 16.46
C GLU A 266 -3.62 4.94 17.68
N LEU A 267 -4.21 5.07 18.88
CA LEU A 267 -3.46 5.00 20.12
C LEU A 267 -2.74 3.65 20.27
N CYS A 268 -3.41 2.54 19.95
CA CYS A 268 -2.76 1.23 19.98
C CYS A 268 -1.60 1.15 19.00
N TYR A 269 -1.78 1.62 17.76
CA TYR A 269 -0.70 1.64 16.77
C TYR A 269 0.48 2.51 17.21
N GLY A 270 0.22 3.77 17.57
CA GLY A 270 1.25 4.73 17.95
C GLY A 270 2.05 4.28 19.17
N LEU A 271 1.35 3.75 20.20
CA LEU A 271 1.99 3.15 21.38
C LEU A 271 2.83 1.93 21.00
N GLY A 272 2.30 1.04 20.18
CA GLY A 272 3.03 -0.15 19.73
C GLY A 272 4.26 0.18 18.89
N LYS A 273 4.21 1.26 18.11
CA LYS A 273 5.36 1.75 17.34
C LYS A 273 6.45 2.28 18.28
N VAL A 274 6.10 3.09 19.29
CA VAL A 274 7.04 3.55 20.32
C VAL A 274 7.71 2.35 21.02
N ILE A 275 6.93 1.35 21.41
CA ILE A 275 7.45 0.14 22.06
C ILE A 275 8.36 -0.64 21.10
N SER A 276 7.96 -0.82 19.85
CA SER A 276 8.74 -1.54 18.85
C SER A 276 10.09 -0.88 18.59
N ASP A 277 10.12 0.45 18.52
CA ASP A 277 11.37 1.20 18.32
C ASP A 277 12.31 1.08 19.52
N GLU A 278 11.79 1.05 20.74
CA GLU A 278 12.60 0.79 21.95
C GLU A 278 13.09 -0.68 22.03
N LEU A 279 12.41 -1.60 21.36
CA LEU A 279 12.74 -3.03 21.34
C LEU A 279 13.41 -3.50 20.05
N GLN A 280 14.04 -2.62 19.27
CA GLN A 280 14.65 -2.95 17.97
C GLN A 280 15.61 -4.15 18.01
N ALA A 281 16.24 -4.42 19.16
CA ALA A 281 17.10 -5.59 19.32
C ALA A 281 16.34 -6.93 19.20
N PHE A 282 15.03 -6.94 19.41
CA PHE A 282 14.19 -8.15 19.37
C PHE A 282 13.40 -8.28 18.07
N PHE A 283 13.20 -7.20 17.34
CA PHE A 283 12.43 -7.17 16.09
C PHE A 283 13.34 -6.76 14.93
N LYS A 284 13.42 -7.61 13.91
CA LYS A 284 14.19 -7.28 12.69
C LYS A 284 13.61 -6.08 11.95
N GLU A 285 12.28 -5.92 11.98
CA GLU A 285 11.53 -4.85 11.33
C GLU A 285 10.32 -4.48 12.18
N SER A 286 10.02 -3.19 12.28
CA SER A 286 8.81 -2.67 12.91
C SER A 286 7.67 -2.59 11.89
N THR A 287 7.13 -3.75 11.48
CA THR A 287 5.98 -3.77 10.57
C THR A 287 4.74 -3.21 11.26
N GLU A 288 3.78 -2.73 10.45
CA GLU A 288 2.51 -2.21 10.98
C GLU A 288 1.75 -3.25 11.81
N ASP A 289 1.76 -4.51 11.38
CA ASP A 289 1.10 -5.60 12.12
C ASP A 289 1.77 -5.83 13.48
N ILE A 290 3.09 -5.74 13.58
CA ILE A 290 3.82 -5.85 14.86
C ILE A 290 3.47 -4.68 15.77
N CYS A 291 3.49 -3.46 15.28
CA CYS A 291 3.14 -2.28 16.05
C CYS A 291 1.69 -2.36 16.58
N ASN A 292 0.76 -2.72 15.72
CA ASN A 292 -0.65 -2.90 16.08
C ASN A 292 -0.82 -3.95 17.19
N GLU A 293 -0.19 -5.11 17.05
CA GLU A 293 -0.32 -6.20 18.01
C GLU A 293 0.35 -5.85 19.35
N LEU A 294 1.54 -5.23 19.33
CA LEU A 294 2.25 -4.79 20.54
C LEU A 294 1.42 -3.78 21.35
N GLY A 295 0.93 -2.75 20.68
CA GLY A 295 0.12 -1.73 21.35
C GLY A 295 -1.17 -2.30 21.91
N PHE A 296 -1.84 -3.12 21.13
CA PHE A 296 -3.07 -3.78 21.53
C PHE A 296 -2.89 -4.70 22.75
N GLN A 297 -1.91 -5.61 22.71
CA GLN A 297 -1.63 -6.50 23.83
C GLN A 297 -1.20 -5.71 25.07
N THR A 298 -0.41 -4.66 24.90
CA THR A 298 -0.02 -3.77 25.98
C THR A 298 -1.23 -3.13 26.64
N MET A 299 -2.17 -2.62 25.87
CA MET A 299 -3.41 -2.04 26.41
C MET A 299 -4.25 -3.06 27.14
N LEU A 300 -4.39 -4.28 26.63
CA LEU A 300 -5.12 -5.35 27.34
C LEU A 300 -4.49 -5.68 28.70
N ILE A 301 -3.16 -5.82 28.73
CA ILE A 301 -2.40 -6.14 29.96
C ILE A 301 -2.57 -5.01 30.98
N VAL A 302 -2.38 -3.77 30.53
CA VAL A 302 -2.48 -2.57 31.38
C VAL A 302 -3.84 -2.44 32.05
N PHE A 303 -4.90 -2.72 31.30
CA PHE A 303 -6.27 -2.62 31.81
C PHE A 303 -6.77 -3.93 32.47
N GLY A 304 -5.91 -4.95 32.54
CA GLY A 304 -6.26 -6.27 33.12
C GLY A 304 -7.42 -6.94 32.37
N ILE A 305 -7.43 -6.80 31.04
CA ILE A 305 -8.49 -7.35 30.20
C ILE A 305 -8.03 -8.69 29.62
N PRO A 306 -8.71 -9.79 29.91
CA PRO A 306 -8.39 -11.06 29.26
C PRO A 306 -8.75 -11.01 27.76
N THR A 307 -7.99 -11.76 26.95
CA THR A 307 -8.12 -11.76 25.48
C THR A 307 -9.49 -12.20 24.94
N ASN A 308 -10.32 -12.84 25.74
CA ASN A 308 -11.69 -13.19 25.39
C ASN A 308 -12.72 -12.09 25.70
N LYS A 309 -12.26 -10.98 26.31
CA LYS A 309 -13.10 -9.83 26.70
C LYS A 309 -12.59 -8.50 26.14
N MET A 310 -11.94 -8.54 25.01
CA MET A 310 -11.31 -7.37 24.38
C MET A 310 -12.26 -6.23 24.07
N ASN A 311 -13.54 -6.52 23.83
CA ASN A 311 -14.61 -5.56 23.65
C ASN A 311 -14.83 -4.65 24.88
N GLU A 312 -14.28 -5.01 26.04
CA GLU A 312 -14.34 -4.16 27.23
C GLU A 312 -13.32 -3.01 27.22
N LEU A 313 -12.30 -3.04 26.31
CA LEU A 313 -11.23 -2.05 26.31
C LEU A 313 -11.71 -0.60 26.17
N PRO A 314 -12.60 -0.24 25.26
CA PRO A 314 -13.07 1.14 25.15
C PRO A 314 -13.72 1.66 26.42
N TYR A 315 -14.55 0.83 27.06
CA TYR A 315 -15.24 1.21 28.30
C TYR A 315 -14.26 1.39 29.46
N LYS A 316 -13.31 0.48 29.60
CA LYS A 316 -12.27 0.59 30.63
C LYS A 316 -11.34 1.77 30.39
N TYR A 317 -10.99 2.04 29.14
CA TYR A 317 -10.21 3.22 28.78
C TYR A 317 -10.95 4.50 29.17
N GLN A 318 -12.20 4.67 28.77
CA GLN A 318 -13.03 5.84 29.11
C GLN A 318 -13.18 6.02 30.63
N TYR A 319 -13.33 4.93 31.37
CA TYR A 319 -13.40 4.98 32.83
C TYR A 319 -12.10 5.44 33.48
N MET A 320 -10.95 4.99 32.95
CA MET A 320 -9.62 5.28 33.50
C MET A 320 -9.09 6.65 33.08
N LYS A 321 -9.45 7.15 31.90
CA LYS A 321 -9.01 8.46 31.38
C LYS A 321 -9.33 9.60 32.36
N ASN A 322 -10.41 9.50 33.11
CA ASN A 322 -10.83 10.49 34.12
C ASN A 322 -10.01 10.44 35.42
N LYS A 323 -9.06 9.53 35.54
CA LYS A 323 -8.29 9.30 36.77
C LYS A 323 -6.82 9.71 36.71
N ASN A 324 -6.38 10.43 35.71
CA ASN A 324 -4.99 10.90 35.50
C ASN A 324 -3.89 9.83 35.61
N ASN A 325 -4.26 8.53 35.59
CA ASN A 325 -3.33 7.42 35.82
C ASN A 325 -2.81 6.76 34.54
N ILE A 326 -3.47 7.00 33.39
CA ILE A 326 -3.10 6.35 32.13
C ILE A 326 -1.72 6.78 31.68
N GLU A 327 -1.43 8.05 31.82
CA GLU A 327 -0.18 8.69 31.43
C GLU A 327 1.00 8.18 32.27
N ILE A 328 0.84 8.12 33.57
CA ILE A 328 1.83 7.53 34.47
C ILE A 328 2.07 6.07 34.13
N LEU A 329 1.03 5.39 33.67
CA LEU A 329 1.10 4.00 33.29
C LEU A 329 1.90 3.78 32.00
N PHE A 330 1.69 4.61 30.98
CA PHE A 330 2.49 4.56 29.75
C PHE A 330 3.97 4.85 30.01
N GLU A 331 4.31 5.83 30.85
CA GLU A 331 5.68 6.07 31.27
C GLU A 331 6.31 4.86 31.98
N LYS A 332 5.55 4.19 32.85
CA LYS A 332 6.03 2.97 33.52
C LYS A 332 6.25 1.83 32.56
N ILE A 333 5.37 1.64 31.59
CA ILE A 333 5.50 0.58 30.57
C ILE A 333 6.76 0.81 29.75
N VAL A 334 6.95 2.00 29.21
CA VAL A 334 8.15 2.32 28.44
C VAL A 334 9.42 2.19 29.27
N LYS A 335 9.39 2.58 30.56
CA LYS A 335 10.52 2.34 31.48
C LYS A 335 10.82 0.85 31.67
N ILE A 336 9.78 0.01 31.80
CA ILE A 336 9.98 -1.45 31.92
C ILE A 336 10.64 -2.00 30.66
N TYR A 337 10.18 -1.60 29.46
CA TYR A 337 10.78 -2.04 28.20
C TYR A 337 12.23 -1.56 28.08
N LYS A 338 12.58 -0.33 28.54
CA LYS A 338 13.97 0.17 28.57
C LYS A 338 14.87 -0.64 29.51
N ILE A 339 14.34 -1.12 30.63
CA ILE A 339 15.10 -1.96 31.58
C ILE A 339 15.36 -3.34 30.99
N ILE A 340 14.40 -3.90 30.23
CA ILE A 340 14.55 -5.19 29.58
C ILE A 340 15.60 -5.12 28.44
N ASN A 341 15.80 -3.96 27.85
CA ASN A 341 16.70 -3.74 26.73
C ASN A 341 18.15 -3.40 27.13
N ASN A 342 18.42 -3.14 28.42
CA ASN A 342 19.74 -2.94 29.01
C ASN A 342 20.20 -4.17 29.79
#